data_7972c6bb4ac057ee2fb03f7e4c4b526b
#
_entry.id   7972c6bb4ac057ee2fb03f7e4c4b526b
#
_cell.length_a   1.000
_cell.length_b   1.000
_cell.length_c   1.000
_cell.angle_alpha   90.00
_cell.angle_beta   90.00
_cell.angle_gamma   90.00
#
_symmetry.space_group_name_H-M   'P 1'
#
loop_
_entity.id
_entity.type
_entity.pdbx_description
1 polymer ?
#
loop_
_entity_poly.entity_id
_entity_poly.type
_entity_poly.pdbx_seq_one_letter_code
_entity_poly.pdbx_strand_id
1 'polypeptide(L)'
;MCEVSSECAKHFELVMNVSDTPKNFENSAIRTAWNEQEEEWYFSVVDVVGVLTEQDSPRSASTYWAVLKKRLLEEGAEELLTNCNQLKMKSADGKMRLTDVANTEQLLRIIQSVPSKKAEPFKMWLAEVGRERIEETIDPEQTIDRALATYAKKL
;
A
#
# COMPACT_ATOMS: atom_id res chain seq x y z
N MET A 1 3.40 -4.14 -19.54
CA MET A 1 4.14 -4.07 -18.27
C MET A 1 3.76 -2.88 -17.42
N CYS A 2 3.65 -1.68 -17.97
CA CYS A 2 3.11 -0.51 -17.22
C CYS A 2 1.69 -0.73 -16.70
N GLU A 3 0.89 -1.52 -17.37
CA GLU A 3 -0.49 -1.83 -16.98
C GLU A 3 -0.58 -2.63 -15.68
N VAL A 4 0.34 -3.54 -15.42
CA VAL A 4 0.33 -4.37 -14.20
C VAL A 4 0.56 -3.51 -12.97
N SER A 5 1.51 -2.60 -13.00
CA SER A 5 1.81 -1.69 -11.89
C SER A 5 0.67 -0.70 -11.65
N SER A 6 0.06 -0.20 -12.71
CA SER A 6 -1.12 0.67 -12.63
C SER A 6 -2.34 -0.08 -12.07
N GLU A 7 -2.51 -1.34 -12.41
CA GLU A 7 -3.58 -2.18 -11.85
C GLU A 7 -3.36 -2.47 -10.37
N CYS A 8 -2.12 -2.71 -9.95
CA CYS A 8 -1.79 -2.89 -8.54
C CYS A 8 -2.12 -1.63 -7.72
N ALA A 9 -1.77 -0.46 -8.23
CA ALA A 9 -2.10 0.81 -7.58
C ALA A 9 -3.61 1.02 -7.48
N LYS A 10 -4.35 0.78 -8.57
CA LYS A 10 -5.82 0.86 -8.58
C LYS A 10 -6.46 -0.17 -7.66
N HIS A 11 -5.92 -1.37 -7.62
CA HIS A 11 -6.42 -2.43 -6.75
C HIS A 11 -6.19 -2.09 -5.28
N PHE A 12 -5.03 -1.52 -4.95
CA PHE A 12 -4.73 -1.01 -3.62
C PHE A 12 -5.73 0.09 -3.22
N GLU A 13 -6.00 1.05 -4.11
CA GLU A 13 -7.00 2.08 -3.89
C GLU A 13 -8.41 1.48 -3.69
N LEU A 14 -8.79 0.49 -4.48
CA LEU A 14 -10.08 -0.20 -4.35
C LEU A 14 -10.21 -0.93 -3.02
N VAL A 15 -9.18 -1.62 -2.58
CA VAL A 15 -9.17 -2.34 -1.29
C VAL A 15 -9.27 -1.36 -0.14
N MET A 16 -8.56 -0.24 -0.20
CA MET A 16 -8.63 0.82 0.80
C MET A 16 -10.00 1.49 0.84
N ASN A 17 -10.72 1.53 -0.28
CA ASN A 17 -12.06 2.11 -0.39
C ASN A 17 -13.18 1.19 0.09
N VAL A 18 -12.95 -0.08 0.24
CA VAL A 18 -14.00 -1.06 0.58
C VAL A 18 -14.54 -0.88 1.99
N SER A 19 -13.81 -0.25 2.90
CA SER A 19 -14.18 -0.17 4.30
C SER A 19 -14.83 1.14 4.72
N ASP A 20 -14.80 2.19 3.90
CA ASP A 20 -15.44 3.46 4.25
C ASP A 20 -15.68 4.33 3.03
N THR A 21 -16.47 5.39 3.20
CA THR A 21 -16.91 6.21 2.09
C THR A 21 -15.76 6.63 1.17
N PRO A 22 -15.91 6.50 -0.18
CA PRO A 22 -14.90 6.88 -1.16
C PRO A 22 -14.34 8.29 -0.97
N LYS A 23 -15.11 9.15 -0.33
CA LYS A 23 -14.77 10.55 -0.06
C LYS A 23 -13.59 10.70 0.90
N ASN A 24 -13.43 9.81 1.87
CA ASN A 24 -12.32 9.90 2.83
C ASN A 24 -10.98 9.53 2.22
N PHE A 25 -10.99 8.67 1.24
CA PHE A 25 -9.78 8.28 0.55
C PHE A 25 -9.35 9.33 -0.48
N GLU A 26 -10.28 9.86 -1.25
CA GLU A 26 -10.03 10.92 -2.23
C GLU A 26 -9.60 12.24 -1.59
N ASN A 27 -10.13 12.56 -0.40
CA ASN A 27 -9.74 13.75 0.35
C ASN A 27 -8.40 13.61 1.08
N SER A 28 -7.94 12.39 1.29
CA SER A 28 -6.64 12.08 1.89
C SER A 28 -5.70 11.65 0.78
N ALA A 29 -5.26 12.61 -0.04
CA ALA A 29 -4.42 12.33 -1.19
C ALA A 29 -3.13 11.64 -0.76
N ILE A 30 -3.01 10.35 -1.05
CA ILE A 30 -1.76 9.62 -0.91
C ILE A 30 -0.88 10.00 -2.09
N ARG A 31 0.24 10.64 -1.80
CA ARG A 31 1.20 11.03 -2.83
C ARG A 31 1.86 9.78 -3.40
N THR A 32 1.88 9.69 -4.71
CA THR A 32 2.44 8.56 -5.44
C THR A 32 3.43 9.05 -6.49
N ALA A 33 4.38 8.20 -6.84
CA ALA A 33 5.33 8.48 -7.90
C ALA A 33 5.57 7.21 -8.72
N TRP A 34 5.60 7.36 -10.03
CA TRP A 34 5.96 6.28 -10.94
C TRP A 34 7.46 6.33 -11.26
N ASN A 35 8.14 5.22 -11.11
CA ASN A 35 9.53 5.07 -11.52
C ASN A 35 9.59 4.28 -12.83
N GLU A 36 9.94 4.95 -13.93
CA GLU A 36 10.02 4.34 -15.26
C GLU A 36 11.14 3.31 -15.39
N GLN A 37 12.25 3.52 -14.67
CA GLN A 37 13.41 2.62 -14.76
C GLN A 37 13.15 1.27 -14.09
N GLU A 38 12.44 1.30 -12.97
CA GLU A 38 12.11 0.10 -12.19
C GLU A 38 10.72 -0.43 -12.54
N GLU A 39 9.93 0.33 -13.31
CA GLU A 39 8.53 0.03 -13.63
C GLU A 39 7.69 -0.25 -12.38
N GLU A 40 7.89 0.57 -11.35
CA GLU A 40 7.22 0.43 -10.06
C GLU A 40 6.56 1.73 -9.60
N TRP A 41 5.45 1.58 -8.89
CA TRP A 41 4.84 2.67 -8.14
C TRP A 41 5.45 2.78 -6.76
N TYR A 42 5.70 4.01 -6.35
CA TYR A 42 6.13 4.36 -5.00
C TYR A 42 5.06 5.20 -4.31
N PHE A 43 4.78 4.88 -3.06
CA PHE A 43 3.76 5.52 -2.25
C PHE A 43 4.41 6.20 -1.04
N SER A 44 3.91 7.39 -0.69
CA SER A 44 4.31 8.04 0.56
C SER A 44 3.82 7.22 1.75
N VAL A 45 4.76 6.68 2.51
CA VAL A 45 4.43 5.84 3.68
C VAL A 45 3.71 6.65 4.75
N VAL A 46 4.14 7.89 4.98
CA VAL A 46 3.52 8.79 5.96
C VAL A 46 2.05 9.05 5.64
N ASP A 47 1.73 9.24 4.36
CA ASP A 47 0.36 9.48 3.93
C ASP A 47 -0.53 8.25 4.18
N VAL A 48 -0.04 7.06 3.83
CA VAL A 48 -0.77 5.81 4.04
C VAL A 48 -0.99 5.54 5.54
N VAL A 49 0.06 5.67 6.33
CA VAL A 49 -0.01 5.49 7.79
C VAL A 49 -0.97 6.53 8.41
N GLY A 50 -0.91 7.77 7.93
CA GLY A 50 -1.81 8.82 8.39
C GLY A 50 -3.28 8.51 8.15
N VAL A 51 -3.61 8.00 6.96
CA VAL A 51 -4.98 7.58 6.62
C VAL A 51 -5.43 6.40 7.48
N LEU A 52 -4.60 5.36 7.58
CA LEU A 52 -4.95 4.14 8.31
C LEU A 52 -5.08 4.36 9.83
N THR A 53 -4.34 5.29 10.38
CA THR A 53 -4.36 5.58 11.82
C THR A 53 -5.16 6.83 12.16
N GLU A 54 -5.84 7.41 11.17
CA GLU A 54 -6.71 8.59 11.33
C GLU A 54 -6.01 9.78 11.98
N GLN A 55 -4.77 10.05 11.57
CA GLN A 55 -4.01 11.17 12.10
C GLN A 55 -4.54 12.51 11.59
N ASP A 56 -4.62 13.48 12.49
CA ASP A 56 -5.19 14.81 12.20
C ASP A 56 -4.27 15.72 11.39
N SER A 57 -2.98 15.42 11.39
CA SER A 57 -1.99 16.27 10.72
C SER A 57 -0.83 15.46 10.13
N PRO A 58 -0.12 16.02 9.13
CA PRO A 58 1.09 15.40 8.60
C PRO A 58 2.16 15.18 9.66
N ARG A 59 2.23 16.06 10.65
CA ARG A 59 3.20 15.96 11.75
C ARG A 59 2.93 14.75 12.64
N SER A 60 1.66 14.53 13.02
CA SER A 60 1.28 13.38 13.83
C SER A 60 1.47 12.07 13.06
N ALA A 61 1.19 12.06 11.76
CA ALA A 61 1.45 10.92 10.89
C ALA A 61 2.95 10.58 10.82
N SER A 62 3.81 11.59 10.68
CA SER A 62 5.27 11.42 10.69
C SER A 62 5.78 10.87 12.01
N THR A 63 5.25 11.33 13.12
CA THR A 63 5.59 10.84 14.45
C THR A 63 5.17 9.37 14.60
N TYR A 64 3.98 9.04 14.15
CA TYR A 64 3.50 7.65 14.18
C TYR A 64 4.37 6.74 13.33
N TRP A 65 4.75 7.17 12.13
CA TRP A 65 5.64 6.42 11.25
C TRP A 65 7.01 6.18 11.89
N ALA A 66 7.58 7.17 12.57
CA ALA A 66 8.84 7.01 13.29
C ALA A 66 8.77 5.91 14.37
N VAL A 67 7.67 5.86 15.13
CA VAL A 67 7.42 4.81 16.13
C VAL A 67 7.23 3.45 15.47
N LEU A 68 6.48 3.40 14.38
CA LEU A 68 6.23 2.17 13.63
C LEU A 68 7.52 1.61 13.02
N LYS A 69 8.39 2.46 12.48
CA LYS A 69 9.70 2.05 11.98
C LYS A 69 10.53 1.36 13.07
N LYS A 70 10.55 1.93 14.25
CA LYS A 70 11.27 1.33 15.39
C LYS A 70 10.72 -0.05 15.74
N ARG A 71 9.40 -0.19 15.76
CA ARG A 71 8.74 -1.48 16.01
C ARG A 71 9.08 -2.51 14.93
N LEU A 72 9.06 -2.10 13.66
CA LEU A 72 9.43 -2.98 12.55
C LEU A 72 10.88 -3.47 12.66
N LEU A 73 11.80 -2.61 13.11
CA LEU A 73 13.18 -3.02 13.38
C LEU A 73 13.25 -4.06 14.49
N GLU A 74 12.49 -3.88 15.57
CA GLU A 74 12.42 -4.82 16.68
C GLU A 74 11.81 -6.17 16.26
N GLU A 75 10.90 -6.15 15.28
CA GLU A 75 10.29 -7.35 14.70
C GLU A 75 11.21 -8.07 13.68
N GLY A 76 12.38 -7.52 13.39
CA GLY A 76 13.34 -8.09 12.46
C GLY A 76 13.17 -7.68 11.00
N ALA A 77 12.40 -6.64 10.73
CA ALA A 77 12.16 -6.13 9.37
C ALA A 77 13.22 -5.14 8.90
N GLU A 78 14.49 -5.35 9.25
CA GLU A 78 15.61 -4.46 8.88
C GLU A 78 15.78 -4.31 7.38
N GLU A 79 15.71 -5.41 6.65
CA GLU A 79 15.86 -5.42 5.20
C GLU A 79 14.79 -4.57 4.50
N LEU A 80 13.56 -4.66 4.97
CA LEU A 80 12.45 -3.84 4.47
C LEU A 80 12.77 -2.35 4.59
N LEU A 81 13.23 -1.92 5.76
CA LEU A 81 13.48 -0.51 6.05
C LEU A 81 14.74 0.01 5.35
N THR A 82 15.76 -0.84 5.23
CA THR A 82 17.00 -0.49 4.52
C THR A 82 16.74 -0.26 3.03
N ASN A 83 15.80 -1.01 2.46
CA ASN A 83 15.44 -0.91 1.05
C ASN A 83 14.35 0.14 0.77
N CYS A 84 13.76 0.75 1.80
CA CYS A 84 12.84 1.87 1.60
C CYS A 84 13.58 3.09 1.06
N ASN A 85 13.10 3.60 -0.06
CA ASN A 85 13.68 4.77 -0.71
C ASN A 85 13.11 6.06 -0.13
N GLN A 86 13.80 7.17 -0.42
CA GLN A 86 13.28 8.51 -0.17
C GLN A 86 13.19 9.27 -1.49
N LEU A 87 12.06 9.92 -1.71
CA LEU A 87 11.83 10.77 -2.88
C LEU A 87 11.41 12.17 -2.43
N LYS A 88 11.79 13.15 -3.22
CA LYS A 88 11.29 14.53 -3.01
C LYS A 88 9.85 14.59 -3.48
N MET A 89 8.96 14.93 -2.56
CA MET A 89 7.54 15.09 -2.82
C MET A 89 7.04 16.44 -2.32
N LYS A 90 6.02 16.97 -2.97
CA LYS A 90 5.43 18.25 -2.59
C LYS A 90 4.70 18.13 -1.25
N SER A 91 5.10 18.93 -0.29
CA SER A 91 4.44 19.02 1.02
C SER A 91 3.21 19.95 0.97
N ALA A 92 2.42 19.94 2.04
CA ALA A 92 1.23 20.79 2.17
C ALA A 92 1.55 22.30 2.06
N ASP A 93 2.76 22.71 2.44
CA ASP A 93 3.24 24.09 2.33
C ASP A 93 3.76 24.45 0.92
N GLY A 94 3.68 23.52 -0.04
CA GLY A 94 4.15 23.70 -1.41
C GLY A 94 5.64 23.46 -1.64
N LYS A 95 6.41 23.18 -0.59
CA LYS A 95 7.85 22.90 -0.70
C LYS A 95 8.11 21.43 -1.01
N MET A 96 9.17 21.17 -1.75
CA MET A 96 9.65 19.81 -2.02
C MET A 96 10.48 19.32 -0.83
N ARG A 97 10.09 18.19 -0.26
CA ARG A 97 10.77 17.58 0.90
C ARG A 97 11.03 16.11 0.65
N LEU A 98 12.13 15.61 1.18
CA LEU A 98 12.42 14.17 1.18
C LEU A 98 11.36 13.44 2.00
N THR A 99 10.74 12.45 1.39
CA THR A 99 9.65 11.67 1.96
C THR A 99 9.97 10.19 1.84
N ASP A 100 9.79 9.45 2.92
CA ASP A 100 9.92 7.99 2.89
C ASP A 100 8.85 7.40 1.97
N VAL A 101 9.29 6.61 1.01
CA VAL A 101 8.41 5.93 0.06
C VAL A 101 8.63 4.44 0.08
N ALA A 102 7.61 3.70 -0.27
CA ALA A 102 7.65 2.26 -0.37
C ALA A 102 7.00 1.82 -1.67
N ASN A 103 7.53 0.77 -2.28
CA ASN A 103 6.86 0.11 -3.39
C ASN A 103 5.66 -0.71 -2.87
N THR A 104 4.92 -1.34 -3.76
CA THR A 104 3.73 -2.10 -3.40
C THR A 104 4.03 -3.21 -2.38
N GLU A 105 5.07 -3.99 -2.60
CA GLU A 105 5.44 -5.09 -1.70
C GLU A 105 5.82 -4.59 -0.30
N GLN A 106 6.67 -3.59 -0.23
CA GLN A 106 7.09 -2.97 1.02
C GLN A 106 5.90 -2.36 1.77
N LEU A 107 5.02 -1.68 1.04
CA LEU A 107 3.83 -1.06 1.61
C LEU A 107 2.88 -2.10 2.20
N LEU A 108 2.63 -3.19 1.48
CA LEU A 108 1.82 -4.30 1.97
C LEU A 108 2.37 -4.87 3.29
N ARG A 109 3.68 -5.02 3.38
CA ARG A 109 4.32 -5.50 4.61
C ARG A 109 4.18 -4.49 5.76
N ILE A 110 4.34 -3.22 5.49
CA ILE A 110 4.18 -2.16 6.50
C ILE A 110 2.75 -2.14 7.04
N ILE A 111 1.75 -2.22 6.18
CA ILE A 111 0.34 -2.21 6.56
C ILE A 111 0.00 -3.37 7.50
N GLN A 112 0.60 -4.54 7.33
CA GLN A 112 0.39 -5.68 8.20
C GLN A 112 0.77 -5.39 9.65
N SER A 113 1.69 -4.46 9.88
CA SER A 113 2.14 -4.07 11.22
C SER A 113 1.37 -2.87 11.81
N VAL A 114 0.45 -2.28 11.06
CA VAL A 114 -0.36 -1.16 11.56
C VAL A 114 -1.53 -1.67 12.40
N PRO A 115 -1.57 -1.37 13.72
CA PRO A 115 -2.66 -1.82 14.60
C PRO A 115 -3.85 -0.86 14.52
N SER A 116 -4.55 -0.86 13.41
CA SER A 116 -5.69 0.04 13.17
C SER A 116 -6.90 -0.75 12.68
N LYS A 117 -8.09 -0.32 13.10
CA LYS A 117 -9.35 -0.89 12.61
C LYS A 117 -9.52 -0.69 11.10
N LYS A 118 -9.03 0.42 10.56
CA LYS A 118 -9.06 0.69 9.12
C LYS A 118 -8.13 -0.22 8.32
N ALA A 119 -7.06 -0.70 8.93
CA ALA A 119 -6.15 -1.65 8.30
C ALA A 119 -6.71 -3.08 8.29
N GLU A 120 -7.66 -3.40 9.14
CA GLU A 120 -8.20 -4.75 9.31
C GLU A 120 -8.82 -5.34 8.02
N PRO A 121 -9.69 -4.62 7.29
CA PRO A 121 -10.22 -5.12 6.02
C PRO A 121 -9.12 -5.44 5.01
N PHE A 122 -8.07 -4.65 5.00
CA PHE A 122 -6.92 -4.86 4.15
C PHE A 122 -6.14 -6.11 4.54
N LYS A 123 -5.93 -6.33 5.83
CA LYS A 123 -5.30 -7.55 6.35
C LYS A 123 -6.11 -8.81 6.01
N MET A 124 -7.43 -8.73 6.11
CA MET A 124 -8.34 -9.82 5.72
C MET A 124 -8.23 -10.12 4.22
N TRP A 125 -8.19 -9.09 3.40
CA TRP A 125 -8.00 -9.25 1.95
C TRP A 125 -6.65 -9.92 1.63
N LEU A 126 -5.57 -9.53 2.31
CA LEU A 126 -4.26 -10.19 2.13
C LEU A 126 -4.32 -11.68 2.51
N ALA A 127 -5.01 -12.01 3.58
CA ALA A 127 -5.20 -13.40 4.00
C ALA A 127 -5.96 -14.20 2.94
N GLU A 128 -7.00 -13.62 2.36
CA GLU A 128 -7.79 -14.23 1.28
C GLU A 128 -6.95 -14.46 0.02
N VAL A 129 -6.19 -13.44 -0.42
CA VAL A 129 -5.28 -13.56 -1.57
C VAL A 129 -4.22 -14.63 -1.33
N GLY A 130 -3.67 -14.67 -0.11
CA GLY A 130 -2.70 -15.70 0.26
C GLY A 130 -3.28 -17.10 0.19
N ARG A 131 -4.50 -17.28 0.68
CA ARG A 131 -5.23 -18.56 0.58
C ARG A 131 -5.45 -18.96 -0.88
N GLU A 132 -5.97 -18.06 -1.70
CA GLU A 132 -6.19 -18.30 -3.13
C GLU A 132 -4.89 -18.71 -3.83
N ARG A 133 -3.80 -18.04 -3.52
CA ARG A 133 -2.50 -18.34 -4.12
C ARG A 133 -2.01 -19.74 -3.74
N ILE A 134 -2.23 -20.16 -2.51
CA ILE A 134 -1.89 -21.52 -2.05
C ILE A 134 -2.76 -22.55 -2.77
N GLU A 135 -4.07 -22.30 -2.87
CA GLU A 135 -5.01 -23.18 -3.57
C GLU A 135 -4.67 -23.34 -5.06
N GLU A 136 -4.27 -22.25 -5.72
CA GLU A 136 -3.82 -22.28 -7.11
C GLU A 136 -2.54 -23.09 -7.33
N THR A 137 -1.68 -23.17 -6.32
CA THR A 137 -0.49 -24.01 -6.36
C THR A 137 -0.87 -25.49 -6.36
N ILE A 138 -1.97 -25.84 -5.68
CA ILE A 138 -2.51 -27.20 -5.62
C ILE A 138 -3.35 -27.50 -6.87
N ASP A 139 -4.14 -26.52 -7.31
CA ASP A 139 -5.04 -26.64 -8.45
C ASP A 139 -4.88 -25.44 -9.40
N PRO A 140 -4.01 -25.56 -10.42
CA PRO A 140 -3.74 -24.47 -11.37
C PRO A 140 -4.95 -24.04 -12.22
N GLU A 141 -6.01 -24.86 -12.33
CA GLU A 141 -7.22 -24.50 -13.08
C GLU A 141 -7.90 -23.27 -12.48
N GLN A 142 -7.82 -23.07 -11.18
CA GLN A 142 -8.35 -21.89 -10.50
C GLN A 142 -7.71 -20.58 -10.99
N THR A 143 -6.44 -20.62 -11.37
CA THR A 143 -5.76 -19.45 -11.97
C THR A 143 -6.39 -19.06 -13.29
N ILE A 144 -6.72 -20.05 -14.11
CA ILE A 144 -7.35 -19.85 -15.42
C ILE A 144 -8.76 -19.28 -15.23
N ASP A 145 -9.54 -19.85 -14.33
CA ASP A 145 -10.90 -19.40 -14.04
C ASP A 145 -10.93 -17.95 -13.52
N ARG A 146 -10.01 -17.60 -12.63
CA ARG A 146 -9.88 -16.24 -12.14
C ARG A 146 -9.45 -15.27 -13.24
N ALA A 147 -8.52 -15.66 -14.09
CA ALA A 147 -8.08 -14.83 -15.22
C ALA A 147 -9.24 -14.57 -16.18
N LEU A 148 -10.04 -15.59 -16.50
CA LEU A 148 -11.22 -15.48 -17.36
C LEU A 148 -12.28 -14.56 -16.74
N ALA A 149 -12.55 -14.72 -15.43
CA ALA A 149 -13.50 -13.89 -14.71
C ALA A 149 -13.05 -12.42 -14.67
N THR A 150 -11.77 -12.17 -14.47
CA THR A 150 -11.19 -10.82 -14.50
C THR A 150 -11.29 -10.21 -15.89
N TYR A 151 -11.00 -10.97 -16.92
CA TYR A 151 -11.11 -10.53 -18.31
C TYR A 151 -12.55 -10.18 -18.69
N ALA A 152 -13.52 -10.99 -18.27
CA ALA A 152 -14.93 -10.74 -18.52
C ALA A 152 -15.42 -9.45 -17.85
N LYS A 153 -14.91 -9.10 -16.68
CA LYS A 153 -15.25 -7.84 -16.00
C LYS A 153 -14.72 -6.59 -16.72
N LYS A 154 -13.67 -6.74 -17.51
CA LYS A 154 -13.06 -5.63 -18.27
C LYS A 154 -13.74 -5.39 -19.63
N LEU A 155 -14.57 -6.31 -20.06
CA LEU A 155 -15.38 -6.16 -21.27
C LEU A 155 -16.66 -5.38 -20.97
#